data_9f9f1ac510772364c555254ff06603b9
#
_entry.id   9f9f1ac510772364c555254ff06603b9
#
_cell.length_a   1.000
_cell.length_b   1.000
_cell.length_c   1.000
_cell.angle_alpha   90.00
_cell.angle_beta   90.00
_cell.angle_gamma   90.00
#
_symmetry.space_group_name_H-M   'P 1'
#
loop_
_entity.id
_entity.type
_entity.pdbx_description
1 polymer ?
#
loop_
_entity_poly.entity_id
_entity_poly.type
_entity_poly.pdbx_seq_one_letter_code
_entity_poly.pdbx_strand_id
1 'polypeptide(L)'
;MVLLINCSNLKAGGGLQVADSICSLLGIFSQHNFVVVLSSSFESTKKRISNYPNVNVYTYDIPISVDTVLFGRDRFLDDLVVRYSVDAVLTIFGPSRWRPKVPHLSGFAMPQIVIPESPFFKRLSLAQSIKWFIWRSIRQWSFNQSAKYFWTENPYISEKLKKLLTNKEVYTVTNYYNQVFDNPDAWSRTVVLPEFDGTTCLSISTHYPHKNFEILIDTVRVLKAKHPEFKIRFVLTFSENEMPVPSDIKDCFVFIGRVNVEECPNLYEQCDIMFMPTLLECFTATYPEAMRMEKSIVTTDLEFARGLCGDAACYYSAIDPKAAAEAIYKVATDKAYAATLVANGKEQLNKFDNYVQRANKLINLLEKISK
;
A
#
# COMPACT_ATOMS: atom_id res chain seq x y z
N MET A 1 -21.91 -20.11 4.00
CA MET A 1 -20.56 -20.58 4.38
C MET A 1 -20.08 -19.84 5.60
N VAL A 2 -19.18 -20.44 6.37
CA VAL A 2 -18.47 -19.78 7.47
C VAL A 2 -17.04 -19.47 7.01
N LEU A 3 -16.67 -18.20 6.97
CA LEU A 3 -15.38 -17.72 6.49
C LEU A 3 -14.60 -17.08 7.65
N LEU A 4 -13.32 -17.46 7.81
CA LEU A 4 -12.47 -16.82 8.80
C LEU A 4 -11.56 -15.78 8.14
N ILE A 5 -11.64 -14.53 8.62
CA ILE A 5 -10.78 -13.41 8.17
C ILE A 5 -9.69 -13.21 9.23
N ASN A 6 -8.45 -13.50 8.87
CA ASN A 6 -7.31 -13.41 9.77
C ASN A 6 -6.48 -12.13 9.53
N CYS A 7 -6.48 -11.25 10.53
CA CYS A 7 -5.68 -10.03 10.61
C CYS A 7 -4.76 -10.02 11.85
N SER A 8 -4.60 -11.16 12.55
CA SER A 8 -3.88 -11.27 13.81
C SER A 8 -2.38 -10.93 13.72
N ASN A 9 -1.82 -10.93 12.51
CA ASN A 9 -0.41 -10.62 12.23
C ASN A 9 -0.16 -9.18 11.80
N LEU A 10 -1.22 -8.37 11.58
CA LEU A 10 -1.11 -6.99 11.11
C LEU A 10 -1.03 -6.03 12.29
N LYS A 11 0.03 -5.22 12.36
CA LYS A 11 0.26 -4.29 13.49
C LYS A 11 0.45 -2.83 13.08
N ALA A 12 0.79 -2.56 11.83
CA ALA A 12 1.07 -1.20 11.33
C ALA A 12 1.00 -1.13 9.81
N GLY A 13 0.94 0.08 9.28
CA GLY A 13 1.08 0.41 7.86
C GLY A 13 -0.18 0.20 7.03
N GLY A 14 -0.03 0.23 5.69
CA GLY A 14 -1.13 0.14 4.73
C GLY A 14 -1.96 -1.14 4.84
N GLY A 15 -1.38 -2.23 5.37
CA GLY A 15 -2.13 -3.47 5.61
C GLY A 15 -3.29 -3.32 6.59
N LEU A 16 -3.19 -2.41 7.57
CA LEU A 16 -4.30 -2.09 8.49
C LEU A 16 -5.46 -1.44 7.72
N GLN A 17 -5.15 -0.51 6.82
CA GLN A 17 -6.17 0.20 6.01
C GLN A 17 -6.90 -0.76 5.07
N VAL A 18 -6.18 -1.68 4.44
CA VAL A 18 -6.77 -2.70 3.56
C VAL A 18 -7.67 -3.65 4.35
N ALA A 19 -7.20 -4.13 5.51
CA ALA A 19 -7.99 -5.00 6.38
C ALA A 19 -9.24 -4.29 6.92
N ASP A 20 -9.11 -3.06 7.38
CA ASP A 20 -10.23 -2.24 7.84
C ASP A 20 -11.28 -2.05 6.74
N SER A 21 -10.85 -1.68 5.54
CA SER A 21 -11.74 -1.48 4.39
C SER A 21 -12.48 -2.76 4.00
N ILE A 22 -11.84 -3.93 4.02
CA ILE A 22 -12.48 -5.22 3.73
C ILE A 22 -13.45 -5.61 4.85
N CYS A 23 -13.01 -5.52 6.12
CA CYS A 23 -13.83 -5.90 7.27
C CYS A 23 -15.08 -5.03 7.39
N SER A 24 -15.01 -3.74 7.04
CA SER A 24 -16.14 -2.80 7.08
C SER A 24 -17.29 -3.19 6.15
N LEU A 25 -17.03 -4.01 5.14
CA LEU A 25 -18.03 -4.45 4.16
C LEU A 25 -18.62 -5.83 4.46
N LEU A 26 -18.16 -6.55 5.50
CA LEU A 26 -18.63 -7.92 5.78
C LEU A 26 -20.13 -7.99 6.06
N GLY A 27 -20.70 -6.94 6.61
CA GLY A 27 -22.15 -6.85 6.90
C GLY A 27 -23.04 -6.94 5.65
N ILE A 28 -22.55 -6.57 4.46
CA ILE A 28 -23.33 -6.64 3.22
C ILE A 28 -23.45 -8.08 2.66
N PHE A 29 -22.61 -9.01 3.13
CA PHE A 29 -22.59 -10.42 2.71
C PHE A 29 -23.42 -11.29 3.67
N SER A 30 -24.70 -11.01 3.77
CA SER A 30 -25.63 -11.69 4.73
C SER A 30 -25.76 -13.20 4.49
N GLN A 31 -25.40 -13.71 3.30
CA GLN A 31 -25.39 -15.14 2.97
C GLN A 31 -24.21 -15.91 3.60
N HIS A 32 -23.26 -15.20 4.20
CA HIS A 32 -22.08 -15.78 4.87
C HIS A 32 -22.03 -15.40 6.35
N ASN A 33 -21.46 -16.27 7.15
CA ASN A 33 -21.06 -15.96 8.52
C ASN A 33 -19.54 -15.76 8.56
N PHE A 34 -19.09 -14.76 9.29
CA PHE A 34 -17.67 -14.42 9.40
C PHE A 34 -17.17 -14.60 10.83
N VAL A 35 -16.00 -15.21 10.94
CA VAL A 35 -15.17 -15.19 12.16
C VAL A 35 -13.98 -14.27 11.87
N VAL A 36 -13.92 -13.10 12.49
CA VAL A 36 -12.89 -12.10 12.22
C VAL A 36 -11.92 -12.07 13.41
N VAL A 37 -10.64 -12.32 13.12
CA VAL A 37 -9.56 -12.26 14.11
C VAL A 37 -8.68 -11.06 13.84
N LEU A 38 -8.80 -10.05 14.69
CA LEU A 38 -8.08 -8.78 14.60
C LEU A 38 -6.89 -8.76 15.57
N SER A 39 -5.80 -8.14 15.20
CA SER A 39 -4.74 -7.77 16.16
C SER A 39 -5.22 -6.65 17.09
N SER A 40 -4.46 -6.39 18.15
CA SER A 40 -4.72 -5.29 19.09
C SER A 40 -4.72 -3.89 18.44
N SER A 41 -4.22 -3.76 17.20
CA SER A 41 -4.17 -2.49 16.47
C SER A 41 -5.52 -2.08 15.81
N PHE A 42 -6.58 -2.88 15.91
CA PHE A 42 -7.85 -2.67 15.19
C PHE A 42 -9.03 -2.28 16.10
N GLU A 43 -8.82 -1.45 17.11
CA GLU A 43 -9.89 -1.06 18.06
C GLU A 43 -11.11 -0.43 17.38
N SER A 44 -10.90 0.52 16.47
CA SER A 44 -11.98 1.19 15.73
C SER A 44 -12.74 0.24 14.82
N THR A 45 -12.02 -0.60 14.07
CA THR A 45 -12.60 -1.64 13.20
C THR A 45 -13.45 -2.60 14.01
N LYS A 46 -12.91 -3.10 15.14
CA LYS A 46 -13.60 -4.00 16.05
C LYS A 46 -14.93 -3.43 16.51
N LYS A 47 -14.92 -2.19 17.01
CA LYS A 47 -16.13 -1.50 17.49
C LYS A 47 -17.21 -1.41 16.40
N ARG A 48 -16.80 -1.12 15.16
CA ARG A 48 -17.72 -0.99 14.02
C ARG A 48 -18.34 -2.32 13.62
N ILE A 49 -17.51 -3.36 13.38
CA ILE A 49 -17.99 -4.64 12.83
C ILE A 49 -18.64 -5.56 13.88
N SER A 50 -18.44 -5.30 15.17
CA SER A 50 -19.11 -6.04 16.25
C SER A 50 -20.64 -5.88 16.23
N ASN A 51 -21.16 -4.89 15.53
CA ASN A 51 -22.59 -4.67 15.37
C ASN A 51 -23.19 -5.43 14.15
N TYR A 52 -22.37 -6.13 13.38
CA TYR A 52 -22.87 -6.87 12.21
C TYR A 52 -23.40 -8.24 12.65
N PRO A 53 -24.66 -8.59 12.31
CA PRO A 53 -25.31 -9.83 12.81
C PRO A 53 -24.65 -11.11 12.33
N ASN A 54 -23.93 -11.05 11.21
CA ASN A 54 -23.23 -12.18 10.60
C ASN A 54 -21.72 -12.24 10.92
N VAL A 55 -21.24 -11.46 11.91
CA VAL A 55 -19.81 -11.34 12.22
C VAL A 55 -19.53 -11.64 13.68
N ASN A 56 -18.67 -12.61 13.95
CA ASN A 56 -18.09 -12.90 15.26
C ASN A 56 -16.66 -12.36 15.31
N VAL A 57 -16.35 -11.44 16.25
CA VAL A 57 -15.06 -10.74 16.31
C VAL A 57 -14.23 -11.20 17.50
N TYR A 58 -12.96 -11.49 17.25
CA TYR A 58 -11.96 -11.83 18.25
C TYR A 58 -10.77 -10.89 18.16
N THR A 59 -10.19 -10.52 19.30
CA THR A 59 -8.89 -9.82 19.34
C THR A 59 -7.81 -10.81 19.74
N TYR A 60 -6.80 -10.96 18.88
CA TYR A 60 -5.70 -11.89 19.09
C TYR A 60 -4.46 -11.48 18.33
N ASP A 61 -3.35 -11.38 19.02
CA ASP A 61 -2.03 -11.16 18.42
C ASP A 61 -1.30 -12.49 18.30
N ILE A 62 -1.15 -13.00 17.08
CA ILE A 62 -0.48 -14.28 16.87
C ILE A 62 0.97 -14.23 17.38
N PRO A 63 1.40 -15.13 18.28
CA PRO A 63 2.73 -15.11 18.86
C PRO A 63 3.81 -15.51 17.86
N ILE A 64 5.05 -15.09 18.13
CA ILE A 64 6.25 -15.62 17.47
C ILE A 64 6.77 -16.74 18.36
N SER A 65 6.48 -17.98 17.99
CA SER A 65 6.91 -19.18 18.71
C SER A 65 7.46 -20.20 17.73
N VAL A 66 8.12 -21.25 18.25
CA VAL A 66 8.57 -22.38 17.43
C VAL A 66 7.38 -23.06 16.74
N ASP A 67 6.26 -23.23 17.46
CA ASP A 67 5.04 -23.84 16.92
C ASP A 67 4.48 -23.06 15.74
N THR A 68 4.36 -21.73 15.88
CA THR A 68 3.80 -20.88 14.80
C THR A 68 4.77 -20.72 13.63
N VAL A 69 6.08 -20.57 13.89
CA VAL A 69 7.07 -20.29 12.82
C VAL A 69 7.44 -21.55 12.04
N LEU A 70 7.75 -22.66 12.73
CA LEU A 70 8.20 -23.88 12.06
C LEU A 70 7.03 -24.79 11.68
N PHE A 71 6.08 -25.00 12.60
CA PHE A 71 4.99 -25.97 12.39
C PHE A 71 3.68 -25.32 11.91
N GLY A 72 3.57 -24.00 11.96
CA GLY A 72 2.35 -23.29 11.54
C GLY A 72 1.13 -23.61 12.40
N ARG A 73 1.33 -23.96 13.67
CA ARG A 73 0.28 -24.36 14.61
C ARG A 73 -0.03 -23.22 15.57
N ASP A 74 -1.31 -22.93 15.73
CA ASP A 74 -1.81 -21.99 16.73
C ASP A 74 -3.13 -22.53 17.28
N ARG A 75 -3.13 -22.90 18.56
CA ARG A 75 -4.29 -23.56 19.20
C ARG A 75 -5.53 -22.69 19.18
N PHE A 76 -5.40 -21.39 19.44
CA PHE A 76 -6.53 -20.48 19.46
C PHE A 76 -7.22 -20.40 18.10
N LEU A 77 -6.44 -20.26 17.03
CA LEU A 77 -6.95 -20.18 15.65
C LEU A 77 -7.50 -21.54 15.18
N ASP A 78 -6.83 -22.65 15.54
CA ASP A 78 -7.33 -24.00 15.24
C ASP A 78 -8.65 -24.30 15.95
N ASP A 79 -8.81 -23.89 17.22
CA ASP A 79 -10.04 -24.03 17.99
C ASP A 79 -11.20 -23.20 17.39
N LEU A 80 -10.93 -22.00 16.84
CA LEU A 80 -11.95 -21.22 16.14
C LEU A 80 -12.41 -21.92 14.87
N VAL A 81 -11.48 -22.49 14.08
CA VAL A 81 -11.83 -23.25 12.86
C VAL A 81 -12.77 -24.41 13.19
N VAL A 82 -12.48 -25.16 14.24
CA VAL A 82 -13.31 -26.30 14.67
C VAL A 82 -14.65 -25.82 15.22
N ARG A 83 -14.64 -24.86 16.16
CA ARG A 83 -15.84 -24.33 16.84
C ARG A 83 -16.89 -23.80 15.88
N TYR A 84 -16.46 -23.11 14.84
CA TYR A 84 -17.35 -22.48 13.86
C TYR A 84 -17.53 -23.30 12.59
N SER A 85 -16.90 -24.47 12.48
CA SER A 85 -16.90 -25.27 11.24
C SER A 85 -16.52 -24.42 10.03
N VAL A 86 -15.36 -23.72 10.10
CA VAL A 86 -14.90 -22.77 9.07
C VAL A 86 -14.64 -23.50 7.77
N ASP A 87 -15.22 -23.01 6.66
CA ASP A 87 -15.07 -23.56 5.31
C ASP A 87 -13.78 -23.12 4.63
N ALA A 88 -13.37 -21.85 4.81
CA ALA A 88 -12.15 -21.28 4.24
C ALA A 88 -11.61 -20.12 5.08
N VAL A 89 -10.30 -19.84 4.92
CA VAL A 89 -9.59 -18.77 5.62
C VAL A 89 -9.05 -17.76 4.63
N LEU A 90 -9.24 -16.47 4.90
CA LEU A 90 -8.54 -15.36 4.28
C LEU A 90 -7.55 -14.75 5.29
N THR A 91 -6.26 -14.81 5.02
CA THR A 91 -5.28 -13.93 5.68
C THR A 91 -5.07 -12.70 4.80
N ILE A 92 -5.34 -11.50 5.32
CA ILE A 92 -5.30 -10.27 4.52
C ILE A 92 -3.91 -10.09 3.91
N PHE A 93 -2.84 -10.10 4.70
CA PHE A 93 -1.47 -10.14 4.19
C PHE A 93 -0.62 -11.09 5.02
N GLY A 94 0.10 -11.97 4.31
CA GLY A 94 1.04 -12.93 4.87
C GLY A 94 2.48 -12.41 5.02
N PRO A 95 3.42 -13.33 5.33
CA PRO A 95 3.14 -14.74 5.53
C PRO A 95 2.38 -14.97 6.83
N SER A 96 1.32 -15.79 6.75
CA SER A 96 0.68 -16.27 7.97
C SER A 96 1.65 -17.21 8.71
N ARG A 97 1.82 -16.99 10.01
CA ARG A 97 2.55 -17.94 10.86
C ARG A 97 1.72 -19.17 11.20
N TRP A 98 0.43 -19.09 10.95
CA TRP A 98 -0.53 -20.17 11.14
C TRP A 98 -0.91 -20.77 9.78
N ARG A 99 -1.05 -22.10 9.73
CA ARG A 99 -1.40 -22.86 8.53
C ARG A 99 -2.66 -23.65 8.83
N PRO A 100 -3.85 -23.10 8.52
CA PRO A 100 -5.11 -23.78 8.76
C PRO A 100 -5.19 -25.08 7.94
N LYS A 101 -5.96 -26.05 8.44
CA LYS A 101 -6.22 -27.32 7.76
C LYS A 101 -7.32 -27.20 6.68
N VAL A 102 -8.02 -26.08 6.63
CA VAL A 102 -9.03 -25.75 5.61
C VAL A 102 -8.41 -24.90 4.49
N PRO A 103 -9.07 -24.77 3.33
CA PRO A 103 -8.59 -23.92 2.23
C PRO A 103 -8.21 -22.53 2.69
N HIS A 104 -7.04 -22.05 2.25
CA HIS A 104 -6.46 -20.81 2.75
C HIS A 104 -5.98 -19.92 1.59
N LEU A 105 -6.58 -18.73 1.49
CA LEU A 105 -6.16 -17.64 0.61
C LEU A 105 -5.34 -16.64 1.42
N SER A 106 -4.11 -16.37 1.01
CA SER A 106 -3.21 -15.42 1.70
C SER A 106 -2.83 -14.25 0.80
N GLY A 107 -2.97 -13.04 1.29
CA GLY A 107 -2.49 -11.85 0.59
C GLY A 107 -0.97 -11.73 0.63
N PHE A 108 -0.40 -11.14 -0.41
CA PHE A 108 1.03 -10.91 -0.53
C PHE A 108 1.32 -9.42 -0.76
N ALA A 109 2.09 -8.81 0.16
CA ALA A 109 2.46 -7.40 0.13
C ALA A 109 3.94 -7.17 0.51
N MET A 110 4.86 -8.06 0.06
CA MET A 110 6.30 -7.95 0.33
C MET A 110 7.11 -7.81 -0.97
N PRO A 111 7.22 -6.60 -1.53
CA PRO A 111 7.89 -6.39 -2.81
C PRO A 111 9.37 -6.78 -2.79
N GLN A 112 10.02 -6.71 -1.62
CA GLN A 112 11.42 -7.09 -1.43
C GLN A 112 11.70 -8.55 -1.80
N ILE A 113 10.68 -9.40 -1.80
CA ILE A 113 10.82 -10.82 -2.14
C ILE A 113 10.79 -11.03 -3.65
N VAL A 114 9.92 -10.30 -4.36
CA VAL A 114 9.60 -10.54 -5.79
C VAL A 114 10.30 -9.58 -6.75
N ILE A 115 10.88 -8.47 -6.27
CA ILE A 115 11.58 -7.47 -7.10
C ILE A 115 13.05 -7.33 -6.63
N PRO A 116 13.87 -8.39 -6.71
CA PRO A 116 15.29 -8.31 -6.30
C PRO A 116 16.13 -7.40 -7.20
N GLU A 117 15.66 -7.12 -8.41
CA GLU A 117 16.28 -6.22 -9.38
C GLU A 117 16.06 -4.73 -9.09
N SER A 118 15.24 -4.37 -8.10
CA SER A 118 14.97 -2.98 -7.74
C SER A 118 16.26 -2.19 -7.53
N PRO A 119 16.32 -0.92 -8.01
CA PRO A 119 17.43 -0.01 -7.76
C PRO A 119 17.73 0.18 -6.26
N PHE A 120 16.76 -0.06 -5.38
CA PHE A 120 16.95 -0.05 -3.93
C PHE A 120 18.08 -0.97 -3.49
N PHE A 121 18.14 -2.21 -4.01
CA PHE A 121 19.15 -3.18 -3.63
C PHE A 121 20.55 -2.87 -4.16
N LYS A 122 20.65 -2.12 -5.27
CA LYS A 122 21.93 -1.70 -5.84
C LYS A 122 22.69 -0.69 -4.97
N ARG A 123 22.02 -0.05 -4.01
CA ARG A 123 22.60 0.92 -3.09
C ARG A 123 23.12 0.30 -1.80
N LEU A 124 22.87 -0.98 -1.59
CA LEU A 124 23.25 -1.68 -0.37
C LEU A 124 24.74 -2.06 -0.39
N SER A 125 25.39 -2.01 0.78
CA SER A 125 26.71 -2.59 0.96
C SER A 125 26.66 -4.11 0.78
N LEU A 126 27.82 -4.74 0.57
CA LEU A 126 27.92 -6.20 0.44
C LEU A 126 27.31 -6.93 1.65
N ALA A 127 27.62 -6.47 2.88
CA ALA A 127 27.09 -7.06 4.10
C ALA A 127 25.55 -6.93 4.19
N GLN A 128 24.99 -5.77 3.81
CA GLN A 128 23.56 -5.56 3.73
C GLN A 128 22.93 -6.45 2.66
N SER A 129 23.56 -6.60 1.50
CA SER A 129 23.07 -7.44 0.40
C SER A 129 22.99 -8.92 0.81
N ILE A 130 24.01 -9.44 1.54
CA ILE A 130 23.98 -10.79 2.09
C ILE A 130 22.85 -10.95 3.11
N LYS A 131 22.69 -9.99 4.02
CA LYS A 131 21.60 -10.00 5.02
C LYS A 131 20.22 -10.03 4.32
N TRP A 132 20.02 -9.20 3.29
CA TRP A 132 18.79 -9.17 2.51
C TRP A 132 18.55 -10.47 1.73
N PHE A 133 19.60 -11.08 1.18
CA PHE A 133 19.48 -12.36 0.50
C PHE A 133 18.99 -13.48 1.44
N ILE A 134 19.59 -13.57 2.64
CA ILE A 134 19.18 -14.55 3.66
C ILE A 134 17.74 -14.28 4.12
N TRP A 135 17.43 -13.03 4.44
CA TRP A 135 16.10 -12.64 4.86
C TRP A 135 15.03 -12.97 3.80
N ARG A 136 15.33 -12.65 2.55
CA ARG A 136 14.45 -12.96 1.41
C ARG A 136 14.21 -14.45 1.26
N SER A 137 15.24 -15.26 1.35
CA SER A 137 15.15 -16.71 1.24
C SER A 137 14.28 -17.31 2.35
N ILE A 138 14.45 -16.86 3.60
CA ILE A 138 13.62 -17.28 4.73
C ILE A 138 12.15 -16.87 4.50
N ARG A 139 11.90 -15.65 4.06
CA ARG A 139 10.54 -15.14 3.80
C ARG A 139 9.87 -15.87 2.63
N GLN A 140 10.60 -16.10 1.56
CA GLN A 140 10.11 -16.91 0.41
C GLN A 140 9.73 -18.32 0.86
N TRP A 141 10.57 -18.97 1.65
CA TRP A 141 10.27 -20.27 2.24
C TRP A 141 9.00 -20.20 3.10
N SER A 142 8.88 -19.19 3.96
CA SER A 142 7.71 -19.00 4.82
C SER A 142 6.42 -18.82 4.01
N PHE A 143 6.44 -18.00 2.94
CA PHE A 143 5.29 -17.85 2.04
C PHE A 143 4.95 -19.17 1.35
N ASN A 144 5.95 -19.87 0.84
CA ASN A 144 5.74 -21.14 0.15
C ASN A 144 5.07 -22.21 1.05
N GLN A 145 5.30 -22.14 2.38
CA GLN A 145 4.67 -23.02 3.35
C GLN A 145 3.31 -22.51 3.85
N SER A 146 3.00 -21.21 3.72
CA SER A 146 1.86 -20.60 4.43
C SER A 146 0.50 -20.89 3.80
N ALA A 147 0.40 -20.98 2.49
CA ALA A 147 -0.87 -21.19 1.78
C ALA A 147 -0.65 -21.87 0.42
N LYS A 148 -1.73 -22.39 -0.17
CA LYS A 148 -1.77 -22.84 -1.57
C LYS A 148 -2.20 -21.73 -2.50
N TYR A 149 -3.10 -20.85 -2.03
CA TYR A 149 -3.71 -19.78 -2.81
C TYR A 149 -3.24 -18.44 -2.31
N PHE A 150 -2.87 -17.56 -3.25
CA PHE A 150 -2.41 -16.20 -2.95
C PHE A 150 -3.19 -15.16 -3.74
N TRP A 151 -3.28 -13.95 -3.20
CA TRP A 151 -3.74 -12.79 -3.95
C TRP A 151 -2.77 -11.63 -3.78
N THR A 152 -2.67 -10.79 -4.79
CA THR A 152 -1.87 -9.57 -4.80
C THR A 152 -2.67 -8.42 -5.40
N GLU A 153 -2.25 -7.20 -5.11
CA GLU A 153 -2.97 -5.98 -5.50
C GLU A 153 -2.48 -5.42 -6.86
N ASN A 154 -1.50 -6.06 -7.49
CA ASN A 154 -0.88 -5.57 -8.72
C ASN A 154 -0.60 -6.74 -9.68
N PRO A 155 -1.07 -6.68 -10.95
CA PRO A 155 -0.83 -7.73 -11.94
C PRO A 155 0.65 -8.09 -12.12
N TYR A 156 1.53 -7.07 -12.14
CA TYR A 156 2.98 -7.28 -12.23
C TYR A 156 3.52 -8.12 -11.05
N ILE A 157 3.06 -7.82 -9.83
CA ILE A 157 3.43 -8.60 -8.62
C ILE A 157 2.88 -10.01 -8.69
N SER A 158 1.65 -10.19 -9.21
CA SER A 158 1.07 -11.52 -9.40
C SER A 158 1.94 -12.39 -10.30
N GLU A 159 2.39 -11.85 -11.44
CA GLU A 159 3.25 -12.58 -12.38
C GLU A 159 4.63 -12.92 -11.77
N LYS A 160 5.21 -12.00 -11.02
CA LYS A 160 6.46 -12.25 -10.29
C LYS A 160 6.28 -13.33 -9.22
N LEU A 161 5.18 -13.29 -8.47
CA LEU A 161 4.90 -14.23 -7.40
C LEU A 161 4.62 -15.66 -7.96
N LYS A 162 3.88 -15.77 -9.06
CA LYS A 162 3.67 -17.04 -9.78
C LYS A 162 4.98 -17.71 -10.17
N LYS A 163 5.95 -16.93 -10.65
CA LYS A 163 7.28 -17.44 -11.03
C LYS A 163 8.13 -17.85 -9.82
N LEU A 164 7.90 -17.20 -8.68
CA LEU A 164 8.71 -17.40 -7.48
C LEU A 164 8.23 -18.57 -6.61
N LEU A 165 6.91 -18.75 -6.50
CA LEU A 165 6.30 -19.77 -5.64
C LEU A 165 5.87 -20.98 -6.47
N THR A 166 6.46 -22.12 -6.19
CA THR A 166 6.19 -23.37 -6.93
C THR A 166 4.86 -24.00 -6.51
N ASN A 167 4.06 -24.42 -7.49
CA ASN A 167 2.77 -25.11 -7.28
C ASN A 167 1.76 -24.27 -6.45
N LYS A 168 1.75 -22.95 -6.63
CA LYS A 168 0.80 -22.03 -6.01
C LYS A 168 -0.09 -21.36 -7.06
N GLU A 169 -1.32 -21.09 -6.66
CA GLU A 169 -2.25 -20.30 -7.46
C GLU A 169 -2.23 -18.87 -6.97
N VAL A 170 -2.05 -17.92 -7.89
CA VAL A 170 -1.97 -16.49 -7.56
C VAL A 170 -3.03 -15.73 -8.36
N TYR A 171 -3.84 -14.97 -7.66
CA TYR A 171 -4.92 -14.16 -8.20
C TYR A 171 -4.59 -12.67 -8.06
N THR A 172 -5.04 -11.86 -9.01
CA THR A 172 -4.97 -10.41 -8.90
C THR A 172 -6.32 -9.88 -8.46
N VAL A 173 -6.32 -9.20 -7.31
CA VAL A 173 -7.46 -8.42 -6.81
C VAL A 173 -6.88 -7.06 -6.45
N THR A 174 -7.12 -6.06 -7.29
CA THR A 174 -6.52 -4.75 -7.13
C THR A 174 -7.06 -4.04 -5.89
N ASN A 175 -6.29 -3.11 -5.37
CA ASN A 175 -6.72 -2.26 -4.27
C ASN A 175 -7.22 -0.92 -4.83
N TYR A 176 -7.72 -0.06 -3.93
CA TYR A 176 -8.33 1.22 -4.23
C TYR A 176 -7.92 2.25 -3.18
N TYR A 177 -8.32 3.50 -3.35
CA TYR A 177 -8.21 4.51 -2.29
C TYR A 177 -9.18 4.19 -1.13
N ASN A 178 -9.00 4.85 0.00
CA ASN A 178 -9.89 4.70 1.15
C ASN A 178 -11.28 5.32 0.89
N GLN A 179 -12.33 4.72 1.44
CA GLN A 179 -13.73 5.20 1.28
C GLN A 179 -13.94 6.65 1.75
N VAL A 180 -13.08 7.17 2.61
CA VAL A 180 -13.13 8.57 3.06
C VAL A 180 -13.06 9.57 1.90
N PHE A 181 -12.35 9.22 0.82
CA PHE A 181 -12.23 10.08 -0.38
C PHE A 181 -13.57 10.29 -1.12
N ASP A 182 -14.54 9.42 -0.91
CA ASP A 182 -15.89 9.52 -1.46
C ASP A 182 -16.90 10.15 -0.49
N ASN A 183 -16.46 10.50 0.73
CA ASN A 183 -17.31 11.11 1.76
C ASN A 183 -16.72 12.45 2.26
N PRO A 184 -16.95 13.55 1.54
CA PRO A 184 -16.41 14.87 1.91
C PRO A 184 -16.78 15.36 3.30
N ASP A 185 -17.94 14.92 3.84
CA ASP A 185 -18.37 15.27 5.20
C ASP A 185 -17.50 14.64 6.29
N ALA A 186 -16.78 13.57 5.96
CA ALA A 186 -15.84 12.91 6.86
C ALA A 186 -14.40 13.46 6.76
N TRP A 187 -14.14 14.44 5.86
CA TRP A 187 -12.80 14.99 5.70
C TRP A 187 -12.42 15.89 6.88
N SER A 188 -11.26 15.65 7.44
CA SER A 188 -10.64 16.57 8.39
C SER A 188 -9.92 17.68 7.63
N ARG A 189 -10.11 18.93 8.08
CA ARG A 189 -9.46 20.12 7.51
C ARG A 189 -8.57 20.82 8.53
N THR A 190 -7.99 20.06 9.46
CA THR A 190 -7.15 20.59 10.53
C THR A 190 -5.75 20.98 10.05
N VAL A 191 -5.25 20.30 9.01
CA VAL A 191 -3.95 20.61 8.40
C VAL A 191 -4.15 21.69 7.33
N VAL A 192 -3.68 22.91 7.62
CA VAL A 192 -3.67 24.03 6.69
C VAL A 192 -2.22 24.34 6.34
N LEU A 193 -1.89 24.26 5.05
CA LEU A 193 -0.56 24.61 4.57
C LEU A 193 -0.41 26.15 4.48
N PRO A 194 0.78 26.69 4.76
CA PRO A 194 1.04 28.11 4.53
C PRO A 194 0.79 28.49 3.07
N GLU A 195 0.32 29.72 2.82
CA GLU A 195 0.19 30.24 1.45
C GLU A 195 1.54 30.18 0.72
N PHE A 196 1.49 29.81 -0.55
CA PHE A 196 2.69 29.65 -1.37
C PHE A 196 2.38 29.99 -2.84
N ASP A 197 3.10 30.98 -3.37
CA ASP A 197 3.03 31.36 -4.77
C ASP A 197 4.03 30.53 -5.59
N GLY A 198 3.69 29.26 -5.86
CA GLY A 198 4.53 28.30 -6.58
C GLY A 198 3.89 26.93 -6.63
N THR A 199 4.61 25.95 -7.16
CA THR A 199 4.14 24.56 -7.28
C THR A 199 4.34 23.79 -5.97
N THR A 200 3.27 23.18 -5.47
CA THR A 200 3.29 22.32 -4.28
C THR A 200 3.22 20.84 -4.67
N CYS A 201 4.26 20.09 -4.36
CA CYS A 201 4.32 18.64 -4.52
C CYS A 201 3.97 17.94 -3.19
N LEU A 202 3.06 16.96 -3.23
CA LEU A 202 2.64 16.19 -2.05
C LEU A 202 3.20 14.77 -2.10
N SER A 203 3.71 14.30 -0.96
CA SER A 203 4.08 12.90 -0.75
C SER A 203 3.47 12.38 0.54
N ILE A 204 2.39 11.61 0.44
CA ILE A 204 1.76 10.93 1.59
C ILE A 204 2.44 9.58 1.77
N SER A 205 3.30 9.47 2.76
CA SER A 205 4.04 8.23 3.04
C SER A 205 4.76 8.28 4.38
N THR A 206 5.02 7.11 4.96
CA THR A 206 6.03 6.95 6.01
C THR A 206 7.42 6.97 5.37
N HIS A 207 8.41 7.56 6.04
CA HIS A 207 9.79 7.54 5.60
C HIS A 207 10.40 6.14 5.80
N TYR A 208 10.63 5.45 4.68
CA TYR A 208 11.38 4.20 4.64
C TYR A 208 12.49 4.29 3.59
N PRO A 209 13.62 3.61 3.73
CA PRO A 209 14.75 3.72 2.79
C PRO A 209 14.40 3.42 1.32
N HIS A 210 13.44 2.51 1.07
CA HIS A 210 12.99 2.20 -0.28
C HIS A 210 12.06 3.26 -0.89
N LYS A 211 11.55 4.20 -0.08
CA LYS A 211 10.75 5.33 -0.56
C LYS A 211 11.61 6.42 -1.20
N ASN A 212 12.92 6.43 -0.94
CA ASN A 212 13.92 7.25 -1.65
C ASN A 212 13.68 8.77 -1.60
N PHE A 213 13.15 9.28 -0.49
CA PHE A 213 12.87 10.72 -0.36
C PHE A 213 14.12 11.59 -0.40
N GLU A 214 15.28 11.05 -0.06
CA GLU A 214 16.58 11.75 -0.12
C GLU A 214 16.90 12.29 -1.52
N ILE A 215 16.33 11.70 -2.59
CA ILE A 215 16.49 12.22 -3.96
C ILE A 215 15.98 13.66 -4.10
N LEU A 216 15.02 14.07 -3.26
CA LEU A 216 14.44 15.41 -3.29
C LEU A 216 15.47 16.51 -3.04
N ILE A 217 16.50 16.25 -2.22
CA ILE A 217 17.56 17.20 -1.90
C ILE A 217 18.27 17.65 -3.20
N ASP A 218 18.73 16.68 -3.99
CA ASP A 218 19.42 17.00 -5.24
C ASP A 218 18.43 17.43 -6.34
N THR A 219 17.20 16.93 -6.33
CA THR A 219 16.14 17.38 -7.25
C THR A 219 15.86 18.87 -7.09
N VAL A 220 15.73 19.38 -5.85
CA VAL A 220 15.54 20.81 -5.58
C VAL A 220 16.73 21.63 -6.04
N ARG A 221 17.96 21.17 -5.78
CA ARG A 221 19.17 21.87 -6.25
C ARG A 221 19.23 21.96 -7.77
N VAL A 222 18.87 20.90 -8.48
CA VAL A 222 18.77 20.92 -9.95
C VAL A 222 17.70 21.91 -10.43
N LEU A 223 16.51 21.91 -9.80
CA LEU A 223 15.45 22.86 -10.14
C LEU A 223 15.90 24.31 -9.95
N LYS A 224 16.46 24.64 -8.76
CA LYS A 224 16.96 26.00 -8.48
C LYS A 224 18.07 26.43 -9.46
N ALA A 225 18.96 25.51 -9.87
CA ALA A 225 20.04 25.82 -10.81
C ALA A 225 19.58 26.02 -12.25
N LYS A 226 18.63 25.20 -12.74
CA LYS A 226 18.15 25.24 -14.13
C LYS A 226 17.01 26.25 -14.34
N HIS A 227 16.16 26.42 -13.33
CA HIS A 227 14.94 27.21 -13.38
C HIS A 227 14.84 28.11 -12.13
N PRO A 228 15.73 29.11 -11.97
CA PRO A 228 15.85 29.91 -10.75
C PRO A 228 14.56 30.65 -10.37
N GLU A 229 13.70 30.98 -11.33
CA GLU A 229 12.41 31.62 -11.07
C GLU A 229 11.28 30.63 -10.72
N PHE A 230 11.54 29.32 -10.85
CA PHE A 230 10.54 28.29 -10.54
C PHE A 230 10.48 28.02 -9.04
N LYS A 231 9.38 28.46 -8.44
CA LYS A 231 9.11 28.25 -7.01
C LYS A 231 8.48 26.89 -6.79
N ILE A 232 9.09 26.09 -5.92
CA ILE A 232 8.62 24.75 -5.57
C ILE A 232 8.70 24.51 -4.08
N ARG A 233 7.73 23.75 -3.54
CA ARG A 233 7.81 23.17 -2.21
C ARG A 233 7.32 21.70 -2.23
N PHE A 234 7.86 20.91 -1.31
CA PHE A 234 7.45 19.53 -1.06
C PHE A 234 6.79 19.43 0.31
N VAL A 235 5.56 18.91 0.33
CA VAL A 235 4.81 18.60 1.56
C VAL A 235 4.97 17.12 1.85
N LEU A 236 5.53 16.80 3.01
CA LEU A 236 5.92 15.46 3.43
C LEU A 236 5.20 15.07 4.72
N THR A 237 4.57 13.89 4.75
CA THR A 237 3.77 13.41 5.89
C THR A 237 4.60 12.59 6.90
N PHE A 238 5.83 13.00 7.13
CA PHE A 238 6.73 12.46 8.15
C PHE A 238 7.53 13.59 8.80
N SER A 239 8.28 13.28 9.87
CA SER A 239 9.00 14.29 10.64
C SER A 239 10.28 14.73 9.93
N GLU A 240 10.65 16.01 10.09
CA GLU A 240 11.94 16.56 9.62
C GLU A 240 13.15 15.76 10.15
N ASN A 241 13.06 15.25 11.38
CA ASN A 241 14.13 14.44 11.97
C ASN A 241 14.38 13.11 11.22
N GLU A 242 13.41 12.63 10.45
CA GLU A 242 13.55 11.39 9.65
C GLU A 242 14.33 11.63 8.34
N MET A 243 14.34 12.88 7.83
CA MET A 243 15.09 13.30 6.65
C MET A 243 15.67 14.71 6.87
N PRO A 244 16.83 14.84 7.49
CA PRO A 244 17.49 16.14 7.65
C PRO A 244 17.78 16.80 6.30
N VAL A 245 17.33 18.04 6.14
CA VAL A 245 17.49 18.82 4.90
C VAL A 245 18.53 19.90 5.11
N PRO A 246 19.47 20.10 4.14
CA PRO A 246 20.43 21.20 4.18
C PRO A 246 19.76 22.57 4.24
N SER A 247 20.37 23.53 4.97
CA SER A 247 19.80 24.86 5.21
C SER A 247 19.60 25.68 3.94
N ASP A 248 20.38 25.44 2.89
CA ASP A 248 20.32 26.14 1.60
C ASP A 248 19.05 25.87 0.77
N ILE A 249 18.32 24.81 1.11
CA ILE A 249 17.10 24.37 0.42
C ILE A 249 15.92 24.07 1.37
N LYS A 250 16.09 24.36 2.65
CA LYS A 250 15.10 24.03 3.69
C LYS A 250 13.74 24.70 3.45
N ASP A 251 13.73 25.86 2.85
CA ASP A 251 12.55 26.64 2.42
C ASP A 251 11.66 25.88 1.42
N CYS A 252 12.20 24.90 0.73
CA CYS A 252 11.46 24.07 -0.22
C CYS A 252 10.76 22.86 0.42
N PHE A 253 10.81 22.67 1.73
CA PHE A 253 10.25 21.50 2.42
C PHE A 253 9.30 21.91 3.54
N VAL A 254 8.15 21.23 3.58
CA VAL A 254 7.15 21.36 4.65
C VAL A 254 6.91 19.98 5.23
N PHE A 255 7.40 19.76 6.45
CA PHE A 255 7.20 18.52 7.18
C PHE A 255 6.00 18.66 8.12
N ILE A 256 4.91 17.96 7.83
CA ILE A 256 3.68 18.05 8.61
C ILE A 256 3.49 16.90 9.60
N GLY A 257 4.43 15.93 9.60
CA GLY A 257 4.32 14.73 10.43
C GLY A 257 3.26 13.76 9.90
N ARG A 258 2.97 12.74 10.71
CA ARG A 258 1.96 11.73 10.34
C ARG A 258 0.56 12.34 10.38
N VAL A 259 -0.23 12.00 9.38
CA VAL A 259 -1.62 12.43 9.24
C VAL A 259 -2.57 11.23 9.29
N ASN A 260 -3.80 11.46 9.72
CA ASN A 260 -4.86 10.48 9.63
C ASN A 260 -5.41 10.41 8.21
N VAL A 261 -6.08 9.32 7.86
CA VAL A 261 -6.60 9.12 6.50
C VAL A 261 -7.67 10.17 6.13
N GLU A 262 -8.41 10.68 7.12
CA GLU A 262 -9.43 11.72 6.97
C GLU A 262 -8.84 13.07 6.57
N GLU A 263 -7.54 13.30 6.81
CA GLU A 263 -6.83 14.53 6.45
C GLU A 263 -6.23 14.46 5.04
N CYS A 264 -6.06 13.25 4.49
CA CYS A 264 -5.43 13.06 3.19
C CYS A 264 -6.15 13.80 2.05
N PRO A 265 -7.49 13.74 1.89
CA PRO A 265 -8.17 14.47 0.82
C PRO A 265 -7.93 15.97 0.87
N ASN A 266 -7.98 16.58 2.06
CA ASN A 266 -7.71 18.00 2.25
C ASN A 266 -6.28 18.40 1.88
N LEU A 267 -5.30 17.52 2.10
CA LEU A 267 -3.92 17.73 1.65
C LEU A 267 -3.80 17.72 0.13
N TYR A 268 -4.49 16.77 -0.53
CA TYR A 268 -4.53 16.76 -1.99
C TYR A 268 -5.17 18.03 -2.54
N GLU A 269 -6.23 18.58 -1.94
CA GLU A 269 -6.85 19.84 -2.37
C GLU A 269 -5.86 21.01 -2.37
N GLN A 270 -4.95 21.07 -1.39
CA GLN A 270 -3.95 22.13 -1.19
C GLN A 270 -2.66 21.94 -2.01
N CYS A 271 -2.55 20.89 -2.82
CA CYS A 271 -1.35 20.55 -3.58
C CYS A 271 -1.64 20.42 -5.08
N ASP A 272 -0.61 20.59 -5.90
CA ASP A 272 -0.72 20.55 -7.37
C ASP A 272 -0.35 19.19 -7.94
N ILE A 273 0.72 18.58 -7.44
CA ILE A 273 1.33 17.35 -7.97
C ILE A 273 1.49 16.34 -6.84
N MET A 274 1.10 15.10 -7.08
CA MET A 274 1.52 13.98 -6.24
C MET A 274 2.88 13.48 -6.73
N PHE A 275 3.88 13.52 -5.85
CA PHE A 275 5.23 13.06 -6.12
C PHE A 275 5.57 11.82 -5.29
N MET A 276 5.96 10.71 -5.96
CA MET A 276 6.30 9.46 -5.27
C MET A 276 7.60 8.87 -5.80
N PRO A 277 8.73 9.07 -5.10
CA PRO A 277 10.06 8.63 -5.56
C PRO A 277 10.40 7.19 -5.20
N THR A 278 9.41 6.37 -4.86
CA THR A 278 9.62 5.03 -4.34
C THR A 278 10.32 4.09 -5.33
N LEU A 279 11.22 3.25 -4.81
CA LEU A 279 11.98 2.26 -5.59
C LEU A 279 11.41 0.85 -5.50
N LEU A 280 10.41 0.63 -4.63
CA LEU A 280 9.97 -0.73 -4.34
C LEU A 280 8.58 -0.74 -3.70
N GLU A 281 7.56 -1.26 -4.45
CA GLU A 281 6.17 -1.39 -3.97
C GLU A 281 5.51 -2.65 -4.53
N CYS A 282 4.57 -3.21 -3.78
CA CYS A 282 3.54 -4.06 -4.36
C CYS A 282 2.38 -3.22 -4.88
N PHE A 283 1.88 -2.33 -4.04
CA PHE A 283 0.82 -1.37 -4.32
C PHE A 283 1.02 -0.15 -3.42
N THR A 284 0.64 1.02 -3.90
CA THR A 284 0.52 2.21 -3.06
C THR A 284 -0.83 2.89 -3.32
N ALA A 285 -1.60 3.12 -2.26
CA ALA A 285 -2.91 3.76 -2.34
C ALA A 285 -2.82 5.22 -2.84
N THR A 286 -1.67 5.87 -2.70
CA THR A 286 -1.47 7.25 -3.13
C THR A 286 -1.65 7.48 -4.63
N TYR A 287 -1.44 6.44 -5.48
CA TYR A 287 -1.75 6.56 -6.91
C TYR A 287 -3.26 6.69 -7.16
N PRO A 288 -4.13 5.74 -6.76
CA PRO A 288 -5.57 5.91 -6.93
C PRO A 288 -6.14 7.07 -6.11
N GLU A 289 -5.53 7.47 -4.99
CA GLU A 289 -5.90 8.69 -4.24
C GLU A 289 -5.67 9.95 -5.08
N ALA A 290 -4.47 10.09 -5.69
CA ALA A 290 -4.16 11.21 -6.58
C ALA A 290 -5.07 11.25 -7.81
N MET A 291 -5.37 10.08 -8.41
CA MET A 291 -6.31 9.97 -9.53
C MET A 291 -7.72 10.42 -9.11
N ARG A 292 -8.20 10.00 -7.94
CA ARG A 292 -9.51 10.39 -7.37
C ARG A 292 -9.58 11.89 -7.09
N MET A 293 -8.48 12.47 -6.62
CA MET A 293 -8.37 13.90 -6.30
C MET A 293 -7.93 14.76 -7.50
N GLU A 294 -7.89 14.16 -8.70
CA GLU A 294 -7.56 14.83 -9.96
C GLU A 294 -6.19 15.54 -9.92
N LYS A 295 -5.20 14.90 -9.29
CA LYS A 295 -3.83 15.42 -9.22
C LYS A 295 -2.93 14.71 -10.22
N SER A 296 -2.07 15.48 -10.89
CA SER A 296 -1.02 14.92 -11.74
C SER A 296 -0.04 14.09 -10.90
N ILE A 297 0.39 12.97 -11.45
CA ILE A 297 1.29 12.04 -10.79
C ILE A 297 2.68 12.14 -11.42
N VAL A 298 3.71 12.36 -10.59
CA VAL A 298 5.12 12.22 -10.99
C VAL A 298 5.73 11.11 -10.15
N THR A 299 6.26 10.08 -10.80
CA THR A 299 6.79 8.89 -10.10
C THR A 299 7.93 8.23 -10.87
N THR A 300 8.57 7.24 -10.23
CA THR A 300 9.68 6.49 -10.81
C THR A 300 9.24 5.62 -11.99
N ASP A 301 10.09 5.54 -13.02
CA ASP A 301 9.91 4.62 -14.15
C ASP A 301 10.27 3.18 -13.78
N LEU A 302 9.38 2.54 -13.05
CA LEU A 302 9.52 1.16 -12.61
C LEU A 302 8.24 0.38 -12.92
N GLU A 303 8.38 -0.91 -13.23
CA GLU A 303 7.30 -1.77 -13.70
C GLU A 303 6.08 -1.82 -12.77
N PHE A 304 6.31 -1.78 -11.44
CA PHE A 304 5.19 -1.74 -10.50
C PHE A 304 4.38 -0.44 -10.61
N ALA A 305 5.04 0.69 -10.85
CA ALA A 305 4.39 1.99 -11.03
C ALA A 305 3.67 2.05 -12.38
N ARG A 306 4.31 1.57 -13.46
CA ARG A 306 3.68 1.47 -14.78
C ARG A 306 2.46 0.56 -14.76
N GLY A 307 2.53 -0.57 -14.04
CA GLY A 307 1.41 -1.51 -13.89
C GLY A 307 0.21 -0.92 -13.17
N LEU A 308 0.40 0.11 -12.33
CA LEU A 308 -0.67 0.78 -11.59
C LEU A 308 -1.14 2.06 -12.28
N CYS A 309 -0.22 2.88 -12.79
CA CYS A 309 -0.57 4.19 -13.32
C CYS A 309 -0.79 4.19 -14.84
N GLY A 310 -0.22 3.24 -15.62
CA GLY A 310 -0.32 3.26 -17.08
C GLY A 310 0.14 4.61 -17.64
N ASP A 311 -0.72 5.27 -18.43
CA ASP A 311 -0.43 6.58 -19.02
C ASP A 311 -0.87 7.77 -18.12
N ALA A 312 -1.26 7.51 -16.88
CA ALA A 312 -1.72 8.51 -15.93
C ALA A 312 -0.60 9.22 -15.14
N ALA A 313 0.67 8.87 -15.39
CA ALA A 313 1.79 9.45 -14.66
C ALA A 313 2.91 9.94 -15.59
N CYS A 314 3.60 10.99 -15.14
CA CYS A 314 4.88 11.39 -15.70
C CYS A 314 5.99 10.58 -15.01
N TYR A 315 6.69 9.77 -15.77
CA TYR A 315 7.73 8.87 -15.26
C TYR A 315 9.11 9.47 -15.41
N TYR A 316 9.99 9.21 -14.45
CA TYR A 316 11.40 9.59 -14.50
C TYR A 316 12.31 8.43 -14.08
N SER A 317 13.56 8.45 -14.56
CA SER A 317 14.58 7.45 -14.18
C SER A 317 14.77 7.43 -12.66
N ALA A 318 14.51 6.29 -12.02
CA ALA A 318 14.21 6.14 -10.60
C ALA A 318 15.26 6.68 -9.60
N ILE A 319 16.51 6.85 -10.02
CA ILE A 319 17.61 7.32 -9.17
C ILE A 319 18.32 8.55 -9.75
N ASP A 320 17.69 9.21 -10.72
CA ASP A 320 18.22 10.40 -11.39
C ASP A 320 17.48 11.67 -10.93
N PRO A 321 18.10 12.51 -10.07
CA PRO A 321 17.48 13.74 -9.60
C PRO A 321 17.28 14.78 -10.71
N LYS A 322 18.08 14.71 -11.81
CA LYS A 322 17.90 15.61 -12.97
C LYS A 322 16.64 15.22 -13.72
N ALA A 323 16.43 13.92 -13.95
CA ALA A 323 15.20 13.43 -14.58
C ALA A 323 13.96 13.71 -13.70
N ALA A 324 14.05 13.58 -12.38
CA ALA A 324 12.99 13.95 -11.46
C ALA A 324 12.64 15.45 -11.54
N ALA A 325 13.64 16.31 -11.56
CA ALA A 325 13.48 17.77 -11.71
C ALA A 325 12.77 18.14 -13.01
N GLU A 326 13.22 17.58 -14.14
CA GLU A 326 12.60 17.82 -15.45
C GLU A 326 11.14 17.34 -15.51
N ALA A 327 10.85 16.17 -14.94
CA ALA A 327 9.50 15.63 -14.88
C ALA A 327 8.55 16.54 -14.06
N ILE A 328 9.01 17.02 -12.91
CA ILE A 328 8.26 17.95 -12.07
C ILE A 328 8.03 19.27 -12.81
N TYR A 329 9.11 19.85 -13.37
CA TYR A 329 9.03 21.12 -14.09
C TYR A 329 8.07 21.03 -15.28
N LYS A 330 8.18 19.96 -16.09
CA LYS A 330 7.27 19.71 -17.21
C LYS A 330 5.81 19.68 -16.78
N VAL A 331 5.48 18.90 -15.74
CA VAL A 331 4.10 18.78 -15.26
C VAL A 331 3.59 20.11 -14.67
N ALA A 332 4.44 20.86 -13.99
CA ALA A 332 4.08 22.14 -13.40
C ALA A 332 3.81 23.22 -14.44
N THR A 333 4.59 23.26 -15.54
CA THR A 333 4.56 24.35 -16.54
C THR A 333 3.73 24.04 -17.78
N ASP A 334 3.62 22.78 -18.18
CA ASP A 334 2.80 22.34 -19.32
C ASP A 334 1.40 21.92 -18.83
N LYS A 335 0.49 22.88 -18.76
CA LYS A 335 -0.89 22.67 -18.30
C LYS A 335 -1.68 21.70 -19.17
N ALA A 336 -1.41 21.63 -20.48
CA ALA A 336 -2.08 20.70 -21.38
C ALA A 336 -1.63 19.25 -21.09
N TYR A 337 -0.33 19.05 -20.89
CA TYR A 337 0.22 17.77 -20.49
C TYR A 337 -0.31 17.32 -19.12
N ALA A 338 -0.31 18.22 -18.12
CA ALA A 338 -0.86 17.93 -16.80
C ALA A 338 -2.35 17.50 -16.89
N ALA A 339 -3.16 18.23 -17.65
CA ALA A 339 -4.57 17.89 -17.87
C ALA A 339 -4.75 16.51 -18.54
N THR A 340 -3.86 16.15 -19.47
CA THR A 340 -3.85 14.82 -20.11
C THR A 340 -3.58 13.72 -19.07
N LEU A 341 -2.60 13.90 -18.17
CA LEU A 341 -2.31 12.95 -17.09
C LEU A 341 -3.50 12.77 -16.16
N VAL A 342 -4.19 13.85 -15.80
CA VAL A 342 -5.39 13.80 -14.95
C VAL A 342 -6.52 13.05 -15.66
N ALA A 343 -6.77 13.31 -16.94
CA ALA A 343 -7.80 12.61 -17.72
C ALA A 343 -7.49 11.10 -17.79
N ASN A 344 -6.26 10.73 -18.10
CA ASN A 344 -5.80 9.34 -18.09
C ASN A 344 -5.94 8.71 -16.69
N GLY A 345 -5.73 9.49 -15.62
CA GLY A 345 -5.91 9.05 -14.24
C GLY A 345 -7.35 8.64 -13.94
N LYS A 346 -8.33 9.41 -14.40
CA LYS A 346 -9.77 9.07 -14.26
C LYS A 346 -10.10 7.75 -14.98
N GLU A 347 -9.58 7.54 -16.17
CA GLU A 347 -9.79 6.29 -16.92
C GLU A 347 -9.08 5.12 -16.26
N GLN A 348 -7.83 5.33 -15.80
CA GLN A 348 -7.05 4.29 -15.14
C GLN A 348 -7.70 3.85 -13.82
N LEU A 349 -8.30 4.79 -13.08
CA LEU A 349 -9.01 4.51 -11.83
C LEU A 349 -10.16 3.50 -12.01
N ASN A 350 -10.83 3.52 -13.16
CA ASN A 350 -11.90 2.57 -13.49
C ASN A 350 -11.41 1.13 -13.71
N LYS A 351 -10.10 0.92 -13.86
CA LYS A 351 -9.49 -0.42 -14.02
C LYS A 351 -9.19 -1.10 -12.68
N PHE A 352 -9.22 -0.35 -11.57
CA PHE A 352 -9.04 -0.91 -10.24
C PHE A 352 -10.36 -1.47 -9.70
N ASP A 353 -10.24 -2.51 -8.87
CA ASP A 353 -11.37 -2.98 -8.10
C ASP A 353 -11.67 -1.97 -6.98
N ASN A 354 -12.82 -1.31 -7.05
CA ASN A 354 -13.25 -0.50 -5.92
C ASN A 354 -13.45 -1.38 -4.68
N TYR A 355 -13.62 -0.76 -3.51
CA TYR A 355 -13.68 -1.48 -2.23
C TYR A 355 -14.77 -2.57 -2.19
N VAL A 356 -15.92 -2.35 -2.86
CA VAL A 356 -17.01 -3.36 -2.94
C VAL A 356 -16.63 -4.49 -3.90
N GLN A 357 -16.11 -4.16 -5.08
CA GLN A 357 -15.65 -5.15 -6.08
C GLN A 357 -14.51 -6.00 -5.52
N ARG A 358 -13.55 -5.38 -4.81
CA ARG A 358 -12.47 -6.10 -4.14
C ARG A 358 -12.99 -7.09 -3.11
N ALA A 359 -13.90 -6.65 -2.23
CA ALA A 359 -14.50 -7.54 -1.22
C ALA A 359 -15.25 -8.70 -1.90
N ASN A 360 -16.09 -8.43 -2.90
CA ASN A 360 -16.79 -9.45 -3.68
C ASN A 360 -15.83 -10.46 -4.31
N LYS A 361 -14.76 -9.99 -4.98
CA LYS A 361 -13.77 -10.89 -5.60
C LYS A 361 -13.09 -11.79 -4.58
N LEU A 362 -12.71 -11.27 -3.41
CA LEU A 362 -12.08 -12.05 -2.35
C LEU A 362 -13.04 -13.11 -1.79
N ILE A 363 -14.31 -12.75 -1.54
CA ILE A 363 -15.34 -13.70 -1.08
C ILE A 363 -15.57 -14.79 -2.13
N ASN A 364 -15.76 -14.43 -3.40
CA ASN A 364 -15.94 -15.40 -4.50
C ASN A 364 -14.73 -16.33 -4.65
N LEU A 365 -13.50 -15.84 -4.41
CA LEU A 365 -12.31 -16.69 -4.41
C LEU A 365 -12.33 -17.68 -3.24
N LEU A 366 -12.77 -17.27 -2.04
CA LEU A 366 -12.92 -18.17 -0.90
C LEU A 366 -13.97 -19.25 -1.19
N GLU A 367 -15.12 -18.89 -1.79
CA GLU A 367 -16.13 -19.85 -2.22
C GLU A 367 -15.58 -20.85 -3.25
N LYS A 368 -14.77 -20.38 -4.19
CA LYS A 368 -14.16 -21.20 -5.23
C LYS A 368 -13.18 -22.23 -4.66
N ILE A 369 -12.33 -21.81 -3.73
CA ILE A 369 -11.27 -22.69 -3.18
C ILE A 369 -11.78 -23.65 -2.12
N SER A 370 -12.97 -23.41 -1.55
CA SER A 370 -13.61 -24.28 -0.55
C SER A 370 -14.36 -25.47 -1.16
N LYS A 371 -14.62 -25.45 -2.45
CA LYS A 371 -15.20 -26.54 -3.24
C LYS A 371 -14.12 -27.54 -3.66
#